data_ab79a2313db9159365647d05565e872d
#
_entry.id   ab79a2313db9159365647d05565e872d
#
_cell.length_a   1.000
_cell.length_b   1.000
_cell.length_c   1.000
_cell.angle_alpha   90.00
_cell.angle_beta   90.00
_cell.angle_gamma   90.00
#
_symmetry.space_group_name_H-M   'P 1'
#
loop_
_entity.id
_entity.type
_entity.pdbx_description
1 polymer ?
#
loop_
_entity_poly.entity_id
_entity_poly.type
_entity_poly.pdbx_seq_one_letter_code
_entity_poly.pdbx_strand_id
1 'polypeptide(L)'
;MRIILNKMVSHKNKLTDILQKSGLRYTRQRQAVLDELNRVQDHRDVEEIYFSMKERGLNVSRATVYRTLELLVKYNLVRRLYLGEGKYRFENREGKHHDHIICLDCNKIMEFMNDRIEMLQEKVAEEYGFTLTKHVFQLYGHCLDESCPNK
;
A
#
# COMPACT_ATOMS: atom_id res chain seq x y z
N MET A 1 -11.65 -18.69 -9.99
CA MET A 1 -11.67 -19.19 -8.62
C MET A 1 -10.34 -19.81 -8.16
N ARG A 2 -9.65 -20.65 -8.92
CA ARG A 2 -8.32 -21.24 -8.55
C ARG A 2 -7.20 -20.21 -8.32
N ILE A 3 -7.14 -19.13 -9.09
CA ILE A 3 -6.07 -18.11 -8.98
C ILE A 3 -6.18 -17.33 -7.66
N ILE A 4 -7.38 -17.01 -7.23
CA ILE A 4 -7.62 -16.28 -5.96
C ILE A 4 -7.25 -17.17 -4.76
N LEU A 5 -7.59 -18.45 -4.81
CA LEU A 5 -7.25 -19.40 -3.74
C LEU A 5 -5.74 -19.58 -3.60
N ASN A 6 -4.99 -19.70 -4.71
CA ASN A 6 -3.54 -19.83 -4.68
C ASN A 6 -2.86 -18.56 -4.12
N LYS A 7 -3.37 -17.36 -4.45
CA LYS A 7 -2.88 -16.11 -3.89
C LYS A 7 -3.09 -16.01 -2.38
N MET A 8 -4.27 -16.36 -1.88
CA MET A 8 -4.58 -16.35 -0.44
C MET A 8 -3.72 -17.35 0.35
N VAL A 9 -3.44 -18.53 -0.18
CA VAL A 9 -2.56 -19.53 0.45
C VAL A 9 -1.11 -19.02 0.51
N SER A 10 -0.61 -18.38 -0.55
CA SER A 10 0.73 -17.77 -0.60
C SER A 10 0.90 -16.66 0.45
N HIS A 11 -0.08 -15.79 0.61
CA HIS A 11 -0.06 -14.68 1.59
C HIS A 11 -0.09 -15.18 3.03
N LYS A 12 -0.89 -16.21 3.32
CA LYS A 12 -0.96 -16.82 4.64
C LYS A 12 0.39 -17.42 5.05
N ASN A 13 1.06 -18.10 4.14
CA ASN A 13 2.37 -18.68 4.41
C ASN A 13 3.42 -17.58 4.66
N LYS A 14 3.46 -16.52 3.84
CA LYS A 14 4.36 -15.38 4.04
C LYS A 14 4.16 -14.69 5.38
N LEU A 15 2.91 -14.42 5.78
CA LEU A 15 2.63 -13.79 7.07
C LEU A 15 3.06 -14.70 8.23
N THR A 16 2.79 -16.00 8.15
CA THR A 16 3.18 -16.96 9.18
C THR A 16 4.70 -17.00 9.36
N ASP A 17 5.46 -17.07 8.27
CA ASP A 17 6.93 -17.08 8.28
C ASP A 17 7.50 -15.80 8.89
N ILE A 18 6.92 -14.65 8.55
CA ILE A 18 7.33 -13.35 9.09
C ILE A 18 7.08 -13.29 10.59
N LEU A 19 5.91 -13.72 11.04
CA LEU A 19 5.54 -13.71 12.45
C LEU A 19 6.46 -14.63 13.27
N GLN A 20 6.78 -15.82 12.75
CA GLN A 20 7.72 -16.75 13.38
C GLN A 20 9.12 -16.12 13.51
N LYS A 21 9.65 -15.54 12.43
CA LYS A 21 10.95 -14.86 12.44
C LYS A 21 11.00 -13.66 13.40
N SER A 22 9.86 -13.05 13.66
CA SER A 22 9.72 -11.88 14.56
C SER A 22 9.45 -12.28 16.01
N GLY A 23 9.32 -13.55 16.34
CA GLY A 23 8.88 -14.00 17.66
C GLY A 23 7.43 -13.60 17.98
N LEU A 24 6.62 -13.29 16.98
CA LEU A 24 5.25 -12.84 17.14
C LEU A 24 4.26 -13.96 16.85
N ARG A 25 3.21 -14.01 17.68
CA ARG A 25 2.16 -15.00 17.49
C ARG A 25 1.27 -14.67 16.28
N TYR A 26 0.98 -15.68 15.45
CA TYR A 26 -0.08 -15.61 14.47
C TYR A 26 -1.44 -15.43 15.16
N THR A 27 -2.28 -14.51 14.64
CA THR A 27 -3.67 -14.35 15.07
C THR A 27 -4.59 -14.19 13.87
N ARG A 28 -5.84 -14.66 14.01
CA ARG A 28 -6.87 -14.47 12.96
C ARG A 28 -7.10 -13.01 12.63
N GLN A 29 -6.96 -12.13 13.63
CA GLN A 29 -7.13 -10.68 13.43
C GLN A 29 -6.03 -10.10 12.53
N ARG A 30 -4.76 -10.50 12.70
CA ARG A 30 -3.66 -10.07 11.82
C ARG A 30 -3.85 -10.56 10.40
N GLN A 31 -4.29 -11.80 10.23
CA GLN A 31 -4.63 -12.32 8.91
C GLN A 31 -5.77 -11.54 8.27
N ALA A 32 -6.82 -11.24 9.03
CA ALA A 32 -7.96 -10.48 8.54
C ALA A 32 -7.58 -9.07 8.03
N VAL A 33 -6.60 -8.39 8.67
CA VAL A 33 -6.07 -7.10 8.20
C VAL A 33 -5.36 -7.26 6.85
N LEU A 34 -4.52 -8.28 6.71
CA LEU A 34 -3.83 -8.56 5.44
C LEU A 34 -4.83 -8.93 4.33
N ASP A 35 -5.82 -9.76 4.65
CA ASP A 35 -6.87 -10.17 3.71
C ASP A 35 -7.71 -8.96 3.25
N GLU A 36 -7.96 -8.00 4.16
CA GLU A 36 -8.68 -6.77 3.84
C GLU A 36 -7.90 -5.88 2.87
N LEU A 37 -6.59 -5.74 3.05
CA LEU A 37 -5.73 -5.03 2.10
C LEU A 37 -5.66 -5.72 0.74
N ASN A 38 -5.66 -7.05 0.72
CA ASN A 38 -5.61 -7.82 -0.52
C ASN A 38 -6.94 -7.82 -1.28
N ARG A 39 -8.05 -7.56 -0.58
CA ARG A 39 -9.40 -7.56 -1.16
C ARG A 39 -9.65 -6.34 -2.05
N VAL A 40 -9.16 -5.19 -1.61
CA VAL A 40 -9.33 -3.93 -2.32
C VAL A 40 -7.95 -3.40 -2.66
N GLN A 41 -7.68 -3.24 -3.95
CA GLN A 41 -6.44 -2.67 -4.44
C GLN A 41 -6.59 -1.15 -4.49
N ASP A 42 -6.52 -0.52 -3.33
CA ASP A 42 -6.62 0.93 -3.17
C ASP A 42 -5.64 1.44 -2.09
N HIS A 43 -5.59 2.76 -1.94
CA HIS A 43 -4.75 3.47 -0.98
C HIS A 43 -5.60 3.92 0.20
N ARG A 44 -5.63 3.14 1.28
CA ARG A 44 -6.47 3.42 2.45
C ARG A 44 -5.64 3.77 3.68
N ASP A 45 -6.18 4.68 4.49
CA ASP A 45 -5.65 4.95 5.81
C ASP A 45 -6.14 3.89 6.84
N VAL A 46 -5.62 3.98 8.07
CA VAL A 46 -5.96 3.03 9.15
C VAL A 46 -7.45 3.03 9.47
N GLU A 47 -8.09 4.23 9.46
CA GLU A 47 -9.50 4.38 9.79
C GLU A 47 -10.39 3.77 8.70
N GLU A 48 -10.09 4.03 7.42
CA GLU A 48 -10.80 3.47 6.28
C GLU A 48 -10.75 1.93 6.28
N ILE A 49 -9.56 1.36 6.57
CA ILE A 49 -9.39 -0.10 6.72
C ILE A 49 -10.20 -0.62 7.91
N TYR A 50 -10.11 0.05 9.06
CA TYR A 50 -10.83 -0.33 10.27
C TYR A 50 -12.35 -0.31 10.06
N PHE A 51 -12.90 0.76 9.48
CA PHE A 51 -14.34 0.87 9.22
C PHE A 51 -14.82 -0.18 8.22
N SER A 52 -14.10 -0.40 7.12
CA SER A 52 -14.42 -1.46 6.16
C SER A 52 -14.46 -2.84 6.81
N MET A 53 -13.52 -3.15 7.71
CA MET A 53 -13.51 -4.41 8.46
C MET A 53 -14.72 -4.51 9.41
N LYS A 54 -15.11 -3.39 10.06
CA LYS A 54 -16.28 -3.34 10.94
C LYS A 54 -17.58 -3.57 10.20
N GLU A 55 -17.78 -2.93 9.06
CA GLU A 55 -18.95 -3.14 8.18
C GLU A 55 -19.12 -4.60 7.76
N ARG A 56 -18.02 -5.32 7.62
CA ARG A 56 -17.98 -6.75 7.33
C ARG A 56 -18.16 -7.65 8.58
N GLY A 57 -18.43 -7.07 9.74
CA GLY A 57 -18.64 -7.83 10.97
C GLY A 57 -17.35 -8.41 11.58
N LEU A 58 -16.17 -7.94 11.15
CA LEU A 58 -14.90 -8.41 11.69
C LEU A 58 -14.60 -7.74 13.04
N ASN A 59 -14.38 -8.53 14.07
CA ASN A 59 -14.08 -8.03 15.41
C ASN A 59 -12.58 -7.75 15.59
N VAL A 60 -12.15 -6.57 15.15
CA VAL A 60 -10.77 -6.09 15.24
C VAL A 60 -10.77 -4.69 15.86
N SER A 61 -9.81 -4.39 16.73
CA SER A 61 -9.63 -3.04 17.28
C SER A 61 -8.76 -2.18 16.36
N ARG A 62 -8.94 -0.84 16.41
CA ARG A 62 -8.06 0.11 15.71
C ARG A 62 -6.59 -0.13 16.02
N ALA A 63 -6.27 -0.34 17.28
CA ALA A 63 -4.89 -0.63 17.70
C ALA A 63 -4.32 -1.90 17.06
N THR A 64 -5.15 -2.93 16.86
CA THR A 64 -4.72 -4.15 16.18
C THR A 64 -4.50 -3.90 14.69
N VAL A 65 -5.36 -3.13 14.02
CA VAL A 65 -5.18 -2.73 12.62
C VAL A 65 -3.85 -1.98 12.47
N TYR A 66 -3.66 -0.92 13.26
CA TYR A 66 -2.42 -0.11 13.23
C TYR A 66 -1.16 -0.95 13.43
N ARG A 67 -1.09 -1.74 14.53
CA ARG A 67 0.08 -2.58 14.82
C ARG A 67 0.35 -3.62 13.75
N THR A 68 -0.69 -4.13 13.12
CA THR A 68 -0.54 -5.11 12.03
C THR A 68 -0.01 -4.44 10.79
N LEU A 69 -0.52 -3.26 10.41
CA LEU A 69 -0.02 -2.49 9.27
C LEU A 69 1.45 -2.12 9.44
N GLU A 70 1.86 -1.63 10.62
CA GLU A 70 3.27 -1.34 10.92
C GLU A 70 4.16 -2.59 10.78
N LEU A 71 3.68 -3.73 11.24
CA LEU A 71 4.36 -5.01 11.06
C LEU A 71 4.52 -5.37 9.58
N LEU A 72 3.44 -5.26 8.79
CA LEU A 72 3.43 -5.58 7.37
C LEU A 72 4.37 -4.65 6.58
N VAL A 73 4.43 -3.37 6.94
CA VAL A 73 5.38 -2.39 6.38
C VAL A 73 6.82 -2.77 6.72
N LYS A 74 7.10 -3.07 7.99
CA LYS A 74 8.44 -3.47 8.46
C LYS A 74 9.00 -4.65 7.66
N TYR A 75 8.14 -5.60 7.30
CA TYR A 75 8.52 -6.80 6.55
C TYR A 75 8.25 -6.71 5.06
N ASN A 76 8.04 -5.50 4.54
CA ASN A 76 7.89 -5.24 3.11
C ASN A 76 6.72 -5.99 2.43
N LEU A 77 5.66 -6.33 3.15
CA LEU A 77 4.42 -6.88 2.57
C LEU A 77 3.47 -5.78 2.12
N VAL A 78 3.55 -4.62 2.75
CA VAL A 78 2.71 -3.45 2.52
C VAL A 78 3.61 -2.23 2.33
N ARG A 79 3.24 -1.31 1.46
CA ARG A 79 3.85 0.02 1.36
C ARG A 79 3.06 1.01 2.19
N ARG A 80 3.79 1.94 2.79
CA ARG A 80 3.22 3.11 3.45
C ARG A 80 3.56 4.33 2.63
N LEU A 81 2.53 5.06 2.21
CA LEU A 81 2.63 6.28 1.42
C LEU A 81 2.32 7.47 2.31
N TYR A 82 3.13 8.51 2.25
CA TYR A 82 2.84 9.80 2.86
C TYR A 82 2.32 10.74 1.77
N LEU A 83 1.11 11.21 1.93
CA LEU A 83 0.40 12.00 0.92
C LEU A 83 0.14 13.45 1.37
N GLY A 84 0.90 13.95 2.32
CA GLY A 84 0.94 15.38 2.65
C GLY A 84 0.00 15.84 3.78
N GLU A 85 -1.06 15.11 4.15
CA GLU A 85 -2.05 15.56 5.14
C GLU A 85 -1.81 15.07 6.58
N GLY A 86 -0.58 14.71 6.91
CA GLY A 86 -0.29 14.11 8.22
C GLY A 86 -0.81 12.67 8.36
N LYS A 87 -1.40 12.10 7.30
CA LYS A 87 -1.92 10.74 7.26
C LYS A 87 -1.06 9.85 6.37
N TYR A 88 -0.89 8.62 6.80
CA TYR A 88 -0.30 7.58 5.98
C TYR A 88 -1.39 6.74 5.35
N ARG A 89 -1.22 6.40 4.07
CA ARG A 89 -2.04 5.42 3.37
C ARG A 89 -1.23 4.15 3.14
N PHE A 90 -1.93 3.05 3.06
CA PHE A 90 -1.34 1.71 2.94
C PHE A 90 -1.83 1.04 1.67
N GLU A 91 -0.91 0.41 0.96
CA GLU A 91 -1.19 -0.40 -0.22
C GLU A 91 -0.46 -1.74 -0.17
N ASN A 92 -1.03 -2.74 -0.83
CA ASN A 92 -0.36 -4.03 -0.98
C ASN A 92 0.83 -3.90 -1.94
N ARG A 93 1.98 -4.45 -1.56
CA ARG A 93 3.21 -4.38 -2.35
C ARG A 93 3.26 -5.35 -3.54
N GLU A 94 2.36 -6.32 -3.65
CA GLU A 94 2.39 -7.34 -4.71
C GLU A 94 1.87 -6.85 -6.08
N GLY A 95 1.58 -5.55 -6.23
CA GLY A 95 1.27 -4.92 -7.51
C GLY A 95 2.51 -4.77 -8.41
N LYS A 96 2.29 -4.54 -9.71
CA LYS A 96 3.32 -4.03 -10.61
C LYS A 96 3.84 -2.70 -10.06
N HIS A 97 5.10 -2.36 -10.41
CA HIS A 97 5.61 -1.02 -10.11
C HIS A 97 4.68 0.04 -10.70
N HIS A 98 4.35 1.05 -9.93
CA HIS A 98 3.60 2.22 -10.33
C HIS A 98 4.01 3.42 -9.50
N ASP A 99 3.85 4.57 -10.08
CA ASP A 99 4.04 5.87 -9.47
C ASP A 99 2.70 6.55 -9.20
N HIS A 100 2.70 7.67 -8.50
CA HIS A 100 1.47 8.31 -8.06
C HIS A 100 1.39 9.77 -8.50
N ILE A 101 0.20 10.20 -8.91
CA ILE A 101 -0.19 11.61 -9.02
C ILE A 101 -1.24 11.87 -7.95
N ILE A 102 -1.02 12.88 -7.13
CA ILE A 102 -1.88 13.25 -6.00
C ILE A 102 -2.47 14.63 -6.25
N CYS A 103 -3.79 14.74 -6.21
CA CYS A 103 -4.48 16.00 -6.26
C CYS A 103 -4.42 16.71 -4.91
N LEU A 104 -3.94 17.96 -4.90
CA LEU A 104 -3.84 18.77 -3.69
C LEU A 104 -5.21 19.30 -3.21
N ASP A 105 -6.23 19.28 -4.08
CA ASP A 105 -7.57 19.80 -3.75
C ASP A 105 -8.46 18.73 -3.12
N CYS A 106 -8.50 17.53 -3.70
CA CYS A 106 -9.42 16.45 -3.29
C CYS A 106 -8.74 15.18 -2.82
N ASN A 107 -7.39 15.17 -2.76
CA ASN A 107 -6.58 14.01 -2.34
C ASN A 107 -6.80 12.74 -3.18
N LYS A 108 -7.36 12.89 -4.39
CA LYS A 108 -7.47 11.80 -5.35
C LYS A 108 -6.07 11.33 -5.72
N ILE A 109 -5.85 10.03 -5.65
CA ILE A 109 -4.62 9.37 -6.05
C ILE A 109 -4.85 8.66 -7.37
N MET A 110 -3.97 8.89 -8.33
CA MET A 110 -3.93 8.21 -9.61
C MET A 110 -2.62 7.45 -9.71
N GLU A 111 -2.71 6.18 -10.07
CA GLU A 111 -1.54 5.36 -10.38
C GLU A 111 -1.17 5.53 -11.85
N PHE A 112 0.12 5.61 -12.14
CA PHE A 112 0.62 5.59 -13.49
C PHE A 112 1.94 4.84 -13.58
N MET A 113 2.29 4.42 -14.78
CA MET A 113 3.61 3.93 -15.13
C MET A 113 4.01 4.56 -16.46
N ASN A 114 5.23 5.04 -16.54
CA ASN A 114 5.76 5.65 -17.76
C ASN A 114 7.20 5.19 -17.99
N ASP A 115 7.39 4.34 -18.98
CA ASP A 115 8.70 3.73 -19.31
C ASP A 115 9.79 4.78 -19.59
N ARG A 116 9.43 5.97 -20.11
CA ARG A 116 10.40 7.04 -20.36
C ARG A 116 10.90 7.65 -19.04
N ILE A 117 10.04 7.76 -18.04
CA ILE A 117 10.41 8.25 -16.71
C ILE A 117 11.33 7.23 -16.06
N GLU A 118 10.99 5.93 -16.13
CA GLU A 118 11.82 4.86 -15.60
C GLU A 118 13.23 4.89 -16.21
N MET A 119 13.30 4.90 -17.53
CA MET A 119 14.59 4.96 -18.25
C MET A 119 15.42 6.21 -17.89
N LEU A 120 14.75 7.35 -17.70
CA LEU A 120 15.43 8.59 -17.35
C LEU A 120 16.00 8.53 -15.93
N GLN A 121 15.27 7.96 -14.98
CA GLN A 121 15.73 7.78 -13.61
C GLN A 121 16.96 6.86 -13.54
N GLU A 122 16.94 5.74 -14.27
CA GLU A 122 18.09 4.83 -14.39
C GLU A 122 19.32 5.55 -14.96
N LYS A 123 19.12 6.28 -16.05
CA LYS A 123 20.20 7.05 -16.70
C LYS A 123 20.79 8.11 -15.77
N VAL A 124 19.95 8.85 -15.07
CA VAL A 124 20.42 9.84 -14.08
C VAL A 124 21.22 9.16 -12.97
N ALA A 125 20.77 8.03 -12.46
CA ALA A 125 21.51 7.29 -11.44
C ALA A 125 22.88 6.86 -11.93
N GLU A 126 22.98 6.34 -13.16
CA GLU A 126 24.24 5.93 -13.81
C GLU A 126 25.20 7.13 -14.01
N GLU A 127 24.70 8.30 -14.44
CA GLU A 127 25.48 9.52 -14.61
C GLU A 127 26.14 9.97 -13.29
N TYR A 128 25.50 9.69 -12.14
CA TYR A 128 26.04 9.95 -10.81
C TYR A 128 26.78 8.76 -10.19
N GLY A 129 27.00 7.68 -10.92
CA GLY A 129 27.77 6.51 -10.47
C GLY A 129 27.00 5.54 -9.57
N PHE A 130 25.65 5.52 -9.67
CA PHE A 130 24.80 4.63 -8.88
C PHE A 130 24.08 3.61 -9.76
N THR A 131 23.87 2.42 -9.23
CA THR A 131 22.92 1.45 -9.77
C THR A 131 21.62 1.59 -8.99
N LEU A 132 20.52 1.90 -9.68
CA LEU A 132 19.22 2.11 -9.05
C LEU A 132 18.66 0.78 -8.53
N THR A 133 18.32 0.72 -7.25
CA THR A 133 17.71 -0.47 -6.62
C THR A 133 16.25 -0.21 -6.23
N LYS A 134 15.89 1.06 -6.01
CA LYS A 134 14.56 1.50 -5.60
C LYS A 134 14.42 2.99 -5.84
N HIS A 135 13.24 3.41 -6.24
CA HIS A 135 12.86 4.82 -6.25
C HIS A 135 11.47 5.02 -5.62
N VAL A 136 11.13 6.26 -5.34
CA VAL A 136 9.78 6.73 -5.00
C VAL A 136 9.54 7.98 -5.83
N PHE A 137 8.53 7.92 -6.68
CA PHE A 137 8.19 9.05 -7.55
C PHE A 137 6.72 9.44 -7.33
N GLN A 138 6.52 10.68 -6.94
CA GLN A 138 5.20 11.24 -6.65
C GLN A 138 5.08 12.62 -7.28
N LEU A 139 4.01 12.85 -8.00
CA LEU A 139 3.64 14.14 -8.57
C LEU A 139 2.48 14.71 -7.76
N TYR A 140 2.57 15.98 -7.43
CA TYR A 140 1.52 16.72 -6.74
C TYR A 140 1.02 17.82 -7.65
N GLY A 141 -0.30 17.97 -7.79
CA GLY A 141 -0.89 18.93 -8.66
C GLY A 141 -2.36 19.16 -8.37
N HIS A 142 -3.00 19.96 -9.19
CA HIS A 142 -4.43 20.25 -9.13
C HIS A 142 -5.15 19.50 -10.23
N CYS A 143 -6.34 18.96 -9.95
CA CYS A 143 -7.16 18.34 -10.99
C CYS A 143 -7.49 19.37 -12.07
N LEU A 144 -7.29 19.01 -13.33
CA LEU A 144 -7.79 19.80 -14.47
C LEU A 144 -9.30 19.61 -14.66
N ASP A 145 -9.85 18.52 -14.13
CA ASP A 145 -11.27 18.18 -14.18
C ASP A 145 -12.09 19.16 -13.33
N GLU A 146 -13.09 19.79 -13.95
CA GLU A 146 -14.01 20.71 -13.27
C GLU A 146 -14.91 20.00 -12.26
N SER A 147 -15.08 18.69 -12.37
CA SER A 147 -15.82 17.85 -11.42
C SER A 147 -15.04 17.51 -10.14
N CYS A 148 -13.83 18.05 -9.98
CA CYS A 148 -13.07 17.88 -8.75
C CYS A 148 -13.84 18.45 -7.54
N PRO A 149 -14.17 17.66 -6.51
CA PRO A 149 -15.09 18.05 -5.45
C PRO A 149 -14.63 19.22 -4.58
N ASN A 150 -13.36 19.59 -4.66
CA ASN A 150 -12.76 20.67 -3.87
C ASN A 150 -12.15 21.78 -4.75
N LYS A 151 -12.65 21.92 -5.98
CA LYS A 151 -12.22 22.96 -6.91
C LYS A 151 -13.08 24.22 -6.77
#